data_c018524346a36578f81c41d8dfb10c7a
#
_entry.id   c018524346a36578f81c41d8dfb10c7a
#
_cell.length_a   1.000
_cell.length_b   1.000
_cell.length_c   1.000
_cell.angle_alpha   90.00
_cell.angle_beta   90.00
_cell.angle_gamma   90.00
#
_symmetry.space_group_name_H-M   'P 1'
#
loop_
_entity.id
_entity.type
_entity.pdbx_description
1 polymer ?
#
loop_
_entity_poly.entity_id
_entity_poly.type
_entity_poly.pdbx_seq_one_letter_code
_entity_poly.pdbx_strand_id
1 'polypeptide(L)'
;MSTYVVGDIQGCFEPFQYLLERVKFNPDKDRLWSVGDLINRGPDNIEVLRWFYAHRDNVTMVLGNHDLHLMAVSCGARKPSRKDNLEDILDAPDREQLIEWLHFQPLAHFEDGVTMVHAGIPPIWTVQDTLDRAWEVENALQGARCEEFLTEMYGNDPHVWDDSLSGMTRLRVITNYLTRMRYCTRKGKLDFVSKGPQPIPDAVAGKKVAPWFSHKRRLTKGQTIIFGHWASLEGMTDDPKAIGLDTGCVWGNALTFYELETGRRITCECAKSVHI
;
A
#
# COMPACT_ATOMS: atom_id res chain seq x y z
N MET A 1 2.12 7.63 -24.76
CA MET A 1 2.67 6.93 -23.61
C MET A 1 2.14 7.62 -22.38
N SER A 2 1.34 6.93 -21.61
CA SER A 2 0.79 7.46 -20.35
C SER A 2 1.18 6.54 -19.20
N THR A 3 1.35 7.12 -18.01
CA THR A 3 1.56 6.37 -16.77
C THR A 3 0.31 6.50 -15.92
N TYR A 4 -0.38 5.40 -15.73
CA TYR A 4 -1.56 5.32 -14.86
C TYR A 4 -1.17 4.76 -13.50
N VAL A 5 -1.71 5.31 -12.42
CA VAL A 5 -1.55 4.77 -11.07
C VAL A 5 -2.90 4.30 -10.56
N VAL A 6 -2.99 3.04 -10.15
CA VAL A 6 -4.21 2.46 -9.59
C VAL A 6 -4.15 2.43 -8.05
N GLY A 7 -5.28 2.72 -7.42
CA GLY A 7 -5.50 2.54 -5.98
C GLY A 7 -5.61 1.07 -5.57
N ASP A 8 -5.94 0.83 -4.30
CA ASP A 8 -6.13 -0.50 -3.72
C ASP A 8 -7.20 -1.29 -4.50
N ILE A 9 -6.78 -2.37 -5.17
CA ILE A 9 -7.67 -3.20 -5.99
C ILE A 9 -8.39 -4.22 -5.12
N GLN A 10 -7.67 -4.82 -4.19
CA GLN A 10 -8.21 -5.79 -3.22
C GLN A 10 -9.12 -6.87 -3.84
N GLY A 11 -8.68 -7.50 -4.94
CA GLY A 11 -9.43 -8.53 -5.63
C GLY A 11 -10.65 -8.06 -6.43
N CYS A 12 -10.81 -6.76 -6.65
CA CYS A 12 -11.89 -6.21 -7.49
C CYS A 12 -11.47 -6.19 -8.97
N PHE A 13 -11.40 -7.37 -9.60
CA PHE A 13 -10.84 -7.52 -10.94
C PHE A 13 -11.71 -6.90 -12.04
N GLU A 14 -13.03 -7.07 -11.99
CA GLU A 14 -13.94 -6.51 -12.98
C GLU A 14 -13.84 -4.96 -13.07
N PRO A 15 -13.92 -4.19 -11.97
CA PRO A 15 -13.68 -2.75 -12.00
C PRO A 15 -12.30 -2.37 -12.53
N PHE A 16 -11.27 -3.15 -12.22
CA PHE A 16 -9.93 -2.94 -12.73
C PHE A 16 -9.85 -3.12 -14.25
N GLN A 17 -10.41 -4.21 -14.78
CA GLN A 17 -10.49 -4.43 -16.23
C GLN A 17 -11.27 -3.32 -16.93
N TYR A 18 -12.42 -2.91 -16.38
CA TYR A 18 -13.20 -1.80 -16.92
C TYR A 18 -12.37 -0.51 -17.04
N LEU A 19 -11.55 -0.19 -16.04
CA LEU A 19 -10.70 1.01 -16.10
C LEU A 19 -9.60 0.88 -17.15
N LEU A 20 -8.98 -0.29 -17.29
CA LEU A 20 -8.00 -0.55 -18.36
C LEU A 20 -8.61 -0.35 -19.74
N GLU A 21 -9.82 -0.88 -19.98
CA GLU A 21 -10.55 -0.69 -21.24
C GLU A 21 -10.92 0.78 -21.48
N ARG A 22 -11.41 1.45 -20.43
CA ARG A 22 -11.84 2.85 -20.52
C ARG A 22 -10.70 3.81 -20.90
N VAL A 23 -9.50 3.56 -20.41
CA VAL A 23 -8.31 4.34 -20.77
C VAL A 23 -7.62 3.80 -22.04
N LYS A 24 -8.09 2.67 -22.59
CA LYS A 24 -7.49 1.95 -23.72
C LYS A 24 -6.03 1.62 -23.45
N PHE A 25 -5.76 1.12 -22.23
CA PHE A 25 -4.42 0.78 -21.78
C PHE A 25 -3.74 -0.17 -22.78
N ASN A 26 -2.55 0.20 -23.21
CA ASN A 26 -1.74 -0.60 -24.09
C ASN A 26 -0.38 -0.88 -23.42
N PRO A 27 -0.11 -2.13 -22.97
CA PRO A 27 1.12 -2.47 -22.27
C PRO A 27 2.40 -2.24 -23.10
N ASP A 28 2.31 -2.20 -24.43
CA ASP A 28 3.47 -1.89 -25.28
C ASP A 28 3.87 -0.40 -25.26
N LYS A 29 3.00 0.47 -24.75
CA LYS A 29 3.16 1.94 -24.81
C LYS A 29 2.97 2.62 -23.49
N ASP A 30 2.10 2.07 -22.63
CA ASP A 30 1.70 2.69 -21.36
C ASP A 30 2.30 1.94 -20.20
N ARG A 31 2.38 2.60 -19.06
CA ARG A 31 2.86 2.04 -17.79
C ARG A 31 1.74 2.04 -16.77
N LEU A 32 1.70 1.02 -15.95
CA LEU A 32 0.79 0.96 -14.80
C LEU A 32 1.59 0.92 -13.51
N TRP A 33 1.26 1.83 -12.60
CA TRP A 33 1.73 1.79 -11.22
C TRP A 33 0.59 1.35 -10.29
N SER A 34 0.92 0.64 -9.20
CA SER A 34 -0.04 0.29 -8.16
C SER A 34 0.46 0.67 -6.77
N VAL A 35 -0.40 1.28 -5.99
CA VAL A 35 -0.09 1.64 -4.60
C VAL A 35 -0.10 0.43 -3.64
N GLY A 36 -0.25 -0.79 -4.15
CA GLY A 36 -0.31 -2.03 -3.36
C GLY A 36 -1.72 -2.44 -2.98
N ASP A 37 -1.81 -3.43 -2.10
CA ASP A 37 -3.06 -4.11 -1.73
C ASP A 37 -3.82 -4.59 -2.99
N LEU A 38 -3.12 -5.41 -3.79
CA LEU A 38 -3.71 -6.01 -4.99
C LEU A 38 -4.84 -6.98 -4.65
N ILE A 39 -4.72 -7.65 -3.51
CA ILE A 39 -5.50 -8.83 -3.15
C ILE A 39 -6.14 -8.70 -1.76
N ASN A 40 -6.93 -9.72 -1.42
CA ASN A 40 -7.69 -9.88 -0.18
C ASN A 40 -8.98 -9.04 -0.16
N ARG A 41 -10.01 -9.54 0.52
CA ARG A 41 -11.35 -8.94 0.67
C ARG A 41 -12.29 -9.10 -0.53
N GLY A 42 -11.85 -8.77 -1.72
CA GLY A 42 -12.63 -8.90 -2.96
C GLY A 42 -12.64 -10.33 -3.50
N PRO A 43 -13.47 -10.61 -4.52
CA PRO A 43 -13.73 -11.98 -4.96
C PRO A 43 -12.65 -12.60 -5.85
N ASP A 44 -11.89 -11.77 -6.61
CA ASP A 44 -11.09 -12.25 -7.75
C ASP A 44 -9.59 -11.98 -7.50
N ASN A 45 -9.06 -12.48 -6.37
CA ASN A 45 -7.69 -12.18 -5.95
C ASN A 45 -6.66 -12.79 -6.91
N ILE A 46 -6.86 -14.04 -7.28
CA ILE A 46 -5.93 -14.75 -8.16
C ILE A 46 -5.90 -14.15 -9.56
N GLU A 47 -7.02 -13.65 -10.08
CA GLU A 47 -7.10 -13.00 -11.38
C GLU A 47 -6.31 -11.69 -11.40
N VAL A 48 -6.45 -10.87 -10.33
CA VAL A 48 -5.65 -9.66 -10.17
C VAL A 48 -4.17 -9.99 -10.15
N LEU A 49 -3.77 -10.92 -9.30
CA LEU A 49 -2.36 -11.25 -9.12
C LEU A 49 -1.74 -11.82 -10.40
N ARG A 50 -2.44 -12.71 -11.11
CA ARG A 50 -2.02 -13.25 -12.40
C ARG A 50 -1.91 -12.18 -13.48
N TRP A 51 -2.84 -11.22 -13.49
CA TRP A 51 -2.77 -10.11 -14.44
C TRP A 51 -1.50 -9.28 -14.23
N PHE A 52 -1.21 -8.89 -12.98
CA PHE A 52 0.02 -8.15 -12.64
C PHE A 52 1.28 -8.93 -12.96
N TYR A 53 1.30 -10.21 -12.63
CA TYR A 53 2.43 -11.08 -12.97
C TYR A 53 2.65 -11.21 -14.49
N ALA A 54 1.60 -11.37 -15.25
CA ALA A 54 1.67 -11.47 -16.72
C ALA A 54 2.20 -10.18 -17.38
N HIS A 55 1.94 -9.02 -16.75
CA HIS A 55 2.36 -7.71 -17.25
C HIS A 55 3.53 -7.10 -16.45
N ARG A 56 4.27 -7.92 -15.70
CA ARG A 56 5.31 -7.48 -14.75
C ARG A 56 6.40 -6.58 -15.36
N ASP A 57 6.64 -6.67 -16.66
CA ASP A 57 7.62 -5.84 -17.35
C ASP A 57 7.14 -4.39 -17.59
N ASN A 58 5.82 -4.15 -17.47
CA ASN A 58 5.18 -2.86 -17.74
C ASN A 58 4.44 -2.30 -16.52
N VAL A 59 4.51 -3.01 -15.39
CA VAL A 59 3.90 -2.58 -14.14
C VAL A 59 4.97 -2.28 -13.09
N THR A 60 4.69 -1.29 -12.26
CA THR A 60 5.48 -1.00 -11.05
C THR A 60 4.50 -0.97 -9.87
N MET A 61 4.70 -1.78 -8.86
CA MET A 61 3.87 -1.76 -7.66
C MET A 61 4.71 -1.57 -6.41
N VAL A 62 4.10 -1.05 -5.36
CA VAL A 62 4.65 -1.14 -4.01
C VAL A 62 3.83 -2.13 -3.20
N LEU A 63 4.44 -2.77 -2.21
CA LEU A 63 3.76 -3.73 -1.35
C LEU A 63 2.85 -3.01 -0.35
N GLY A 64 1.60 -3.45 -0.30
CA GLY A 64 0.65 -3.09 0.72
C GLY A 64 0.64 -4.06 1.90
N ASN A 65 -0.14 -3.76 2.93
CA ASN A 65 -0.22 -4.63 4.10
C ASN A 65 -0.94 -5.95 3.81
N HIS A 66 -1.85 -5.99 2.84
CA HIS A 66 -2.50 -7.23 2.41
C HIS A 66 -1.56 -8.11 1.59
N ASP A 67 -0.70 -7.54 0.76
CA ASP A 67 0.29 -8.28 -0.01
C ASP A 67 1.33 -8.93 0.93
N LEU A 68 1.85 -8.18 1.92
CA LEU A 68 2.73 -8.71 2.97
C LEU A 68 2.02 -9.79 3.80
N HIS A 69 0.72 -9.62 4.08
CA HIS A 69 -0.06 -10.61 4.81
C HIS A 69 -0.23 -11.91 4.03
N LEU A 70 -0.48 -11.85 2.71
CA LEU A 70 -0.50 -13.04 1.86
C LEU A 70 0.82 -13.82 1.96
N MET A 71 1.96 -13.13 1.85
CA MET A 71 3.28 -13.77 1.98
C MET A 71 3.44 -14.47 3.34
N ALA A 72 3.04 -13.81 4.44
CA ALA A 72 3.10 -14.39 5.78
C ALA A 72 2.19 -15.61 5.96
N VAL A 73 1.01 -15.59 5.34
CA VAL A 73 0.09 -16.74 5.37
C VAL A 73 0.65 -17.89 4.53
N SER A 74 1.18 -17.60 3.35
CA SER A 74 1.68 -18.60 2.40
C SER A 74 2.87 -19.42 2.93
N CYS A 75 3.75 -18.81 3.76
CA CYS A 75 4.86 -19.50 4.42
C CYS A 75 4.52 -20.04 5.81
N GLY A 76 3.28 -19.90 6.28
CA GLY A 76 2.84 -20.39 7.59
C GLY A 76 3.24 -19.50 8.79
N ALA A 77 3.88 -18.34 8.55
CA ALA A 77 4.22 -17.37 9.61
C ALA A 77 2.98 -16.76 10.28
N ARG A 78 1.84 -16.77 9.57
CA ARG A 78 0.56 -16.30 10.09
C ARG A 78 -0.59 -17.20 9.66
N LYS A 79 -1.55 -17.44 10.56
CA LYS A 79 -2.83 -18.07 10.19
C LYS A 79 -3.75 -17.04 9.56
N PRO A 80 -4.50 -17.40 8.51
CA PRO A 80 -5.51 -16.50 7.94
C PRO A 80 -6.58 -16.17 8.99
N SER A 81 -7.10 -14.97 8.94
CA SER A 81 -8.20 -14.52 9.76
C SER A 81 -9.53 -14.87 9.09
N ARG A 82 -10.65 -14.80 9.84
CA ARG A 82 -11.98 -15.03 9.27
C ARG A 82 -12.39 -14.01 8.18
N LYS A 83 -11.66 -12.91 8.08
CA LYS A 83 -11.90 -11.85 7.10
C LYS A 83 -11.04 -11.98 5.86
N ASP A 84 -10.08 -12.87 5.86
CA ASP A 84 -9.25 -13.12 4.69
C ASP A 84 -9.99 -14.08 3.77
N ASN A 85 -9.81 -13.88 2.46
CA ASN A 85 -10.28 -14.77 1.41
C ASN A 85 -9.12 -14.98 0.42
N LEU A 86 -8.11 -15.70 0.85
CA LEU A 86 -6.86 -15.93 0.12
C LEU A 86 -6.78 -17.35 -0.47
N GLU A 87 -7.82 -18.16 -0.28
CA GLU A 87 -7.86 -19.58 -0.64
C GLU A 87 -7.63 -19.79 -2.13
N ASP A 88 -8.20 -18.92 -2.98
CA ASP A 88 -8.01 -18.94 -4.42
C ASP A 88 -6.53 -18.84 -4.86
N ILE A 89 -5.73 -18.05 -4.13
CA ILE A 89 -4.29 -17.95 -4.36
C ILE A 89 -3.55 -19.12 -3.72
N LEU A 90 -3.88 -19.47 -2.47
CA LEU A 90 -3.16 -20.50 -1.71
C LEU A 90 -3.30 -21.89 -2.31
N ASP A 91 -4.43 -22.18 -2.97
CA ASP A 91 -4.71 -23.43 -3.65
C ASP A 91 -4.30 -23.41 -5.15
N ALA A 92 -3.83 -22.27 -5.65
CA ALA A 92 -3.48 -22.13 -7.06
C ALA A 92 -2.21 -22.95 -7.42
N PRO A 93 -2.19 -23.61 -8.59
CA PRO A 93 -1.03 -24.40 -9.03
C PRO A 93 0.23 -23.56 -9.28
N ASP A 94 0.08 -22.29 -9.56
CA ASP A 94 1.13 -21.29 -9.80
C ASP A 94 1.43 -20.41 -8.58
N ARG A 95 0.90 -20.77 -7.40
CA ARG A 95 1.07 -20.02 -6.15
C ARG A 95 2.52 -19.64 -5.86
N GLU A 96 3.42 -20.62 -5.93
CA GLU A 96 4.84 -20.38 -5.59
C GLU A 96 5.46 -19.31 -6.47
N GLN A 97 5.20 -19.35 -7.78
CA GLN A 97 5.71 -18.37 -8.73
C GLN A 97 5.15 -16.96 -8.46
N LEU A 98 3.86 -16.85 -8.13
CA LEU A 98 3.20 -15.57 -7.83
C LEU A 98 3.71 -14.97 -6.52
N ILE A 99 3.87 -15.78 -5.49
CA ILE A 99 4.42 -15.35 -4.19
C ILE A 99 5.89 -14.96 -4.32
N GLU A 100 6.70 -15.73 -5.04
CA GLU A 100 8.10 -15.38 -5.30
C GLU A 100 8.22 -14.01 -5.99
N TRP A 101 7.38 -13.75 -6.99
CA TRP A 101 7.35 -12.44 -7.65
C TRP A 101 7.02 -11.31 -6.68
N LEU A 102 6.07 -11.49 -5.76
CA LEU A 102 5.72 -10.48 -4.74
C LEU A 102 6.91 -10.16 -3.82
N HIS A 103 7.73 -11.14 -3.45
CA HIS A 103 8.91 -10.93 -2.60
C HIS A 103 9.91 -9.92 -3.18
N PHE A 104 9.91 -9.74 -4.49
CA PHE A 104 10.79 -8.80 -5.19
C PHE A 104 10.16 -7.42 -5.43
N GLN A 105 8.91 -7.19 -5.01
CA GLN A 105 8.29 -5.89 -5.18
C GLN A 105 8.75 -4.92 -4.06
N PRO A 106 8.96 -3.63 -4.39
CA PRO A 106 9.44 -2.64 -3.43
C PRO A 106 8.34 -2.23 -2.44
N LEU A 107 8.74 -1.59 -1.31
CA LEU A 107 7.84 -0.90 -0.39
C LEU A 107 7.71 0.59 -0.70
N ALA A 108 8.65 1.14 -1.45
CA ALA A 108 8.63 2.52 -1.91
C ALA A 108 9.24 2.60 -3.31
N HIS A 109 8.67 3.43 -4.18
CA HIS A 109 9.17 3.69 -5.51
C HIS A 109 9.31 5.19 -5.75
N PHE A 110 10.39 5.60 -6.41
CA PHE A 110 10.63 7.00 -6.78
C PHE A 110 11.06 7.08 -8.23
N GLU A 111 10.33 7.84 -9.02
CA GLU A 111 10.64 8.12 -10.41
C GLU A 111 10.07 9.47 -10.83
N ASP A 112 10.82 10.23 -11.64
CA ASP A 112 10.41 11.52 -12.23
C ASP A 112 9.82 12.53 -11.22
N GLY A 113 10.37 12.56 -9.99
CA GLY A 113 9.93 13.48 -8.94
C GLY A 113 8.63 13.06 -8.21
N VAL A 114 8.14 11.86 -8.48
CA VAL A 114 6.98 11.26 -7.83
C VAL A 114 7.43 10.11 -6.92
N THR A 115 6.99 10.11 -5.68
CA THR A 115 7.20 9.01 -4.74
C THR A 115 5.90 8.23 -4.57
N MET A 116 5.94 6.92 -4.69
CA MET A 116 4.82 6.04 -4.41
C MET A 116 5.14 5.18 -3.18
N VAL A 117 4.22 5.13 -2.23
CA VAL A 117 4.23 4.26 -1.04
C VAL A 117 2.82 3.76 -0.78
N HIS A 118 2.65 2.64 -0.08
CA HIS A 118 1.29 2.16 0.17
C HIS A 118 0.51 3.04 1.14
N ALA A 119 1.03 3.36 2.33
CA ALA A 119 0.26 4.13 3.33
C ALA A 119 0.73 5.58 3.50
N GLY A 120 2.02 5.82 3.65
CA GLY A 120 2.51 7.20 3.80
C GLY A 120 3.96 7.29 4.25
N ILE A 121 4.43 8.54 4.35
CA ILE A 121 5.78 8.88 4.81
C ILE A 121 5.67 9.70 6.09
N PRO A 122 6.30 9.28 7.21
CA PRO A 122 6.21 10.03 8.45
C PRO A 122 6.83 11.42 8.31
N PRO A 123 6.34 12.42 9.05
CA PRO A 123 6.81 13.82 8.94
C PRO A 123 8.33 14.03 9.14
N ILE A 124 8.97 13.06 9.76
CA ILE A 124 10.39 13.08 10.15
C ILE A 124 11.33 12.43 9.13
N TRP A 125 10.82 11.89 8.01
CA TRP A 125 11.61 11.28 6.95
C TRP A 125 11.57 12.12 5.67
N THR A 126 12.70 12.18 4.98
CA THR A 126 12.80 12.64 3.58
C THR A 126 12.39 11.53 2.63
N VAL A 127 12.31 11.81 1.33
CA VAL A 127 12.13 10.76 0.30
C VAL A 127 13.32 9.80 0.34
N GLN A 128 14.56 10.30 0.44
CA GLN A 128 15.74 9.43 0.51
C GLN A 128 15.71 8.53 1.75
N ASP A 129 15.41 9.10 2.93
CA ASP A 129 15.22 8.29 4.14
C ASP A 129 14.18 7.17 3.96
N THR A 130 13.12 7.47 3.22
CA THR A 130 12.05 6.50 2.94
C THR A 130 12.55 5.35 2.07
N LEU A 131 13.26 5.67 0.99
CA LEU A 131 13.82 4.67 0.08
C LEU A 131 14.88 3.79 0.77
N ASP A 132 15.78 4.41 1.53
CA ASP A 132 16.82 3.68 2.26
C ASP A 132 16.22 2.69 3.27
N ARG A 133 15.16 3.10 3.97
CA ARG A 133 14.47 2.25 4.96
C ARG A 133 13.57 1.21 4.30
N ALA A 134 12.92 1.52 3.19
CA ALA A 134 12.18 0.54 2.39
C ALA A 134 13.11 -0.60 1.96
N TRP A 135 14.29 -0.26 1.46
CA TRP A 135 15.32 -1.24 1.06
C TRP A 135 15.74 -2.17 2.21
N GLU A 136 15.79 -1.70 3.48
CA GLU A 136 16.08 -2.57 4.63
C GLU A 136 15.05 -3.72 4.76
N VAL A 137 13.77 -3.41 4.56
CA VAL A 137 12.67 -4.39 4.61
C VAL A 137 12.69 -5.29 3.39
N GLU A 138 12.90 -4.72 2.20
CA GLU A 138 13.02 -5.45 0.93
C GLU A 138 14.14 -6.48 0.98
N ASN A 139 15.30 -6.13 1.52
CA ASN A 139 16.40 -7.07 1.75
C ASN A 139 16.04 -8.21 2.71
N ALA A 140 15.23 -7.94 3.74
CA ALA A 140 14.77 -8.97 4.64
C ALA A 140 13.77 -9.92 3.95
N LEU A 141 12.88 -9.39 3.12
CA LEU A 141 11.93 -10.18 2.32
C LEU A 141 12.63 -11.08 1.29
N GLN A 142 13.71 -10.59 0.67
CA GLN A 142 14.45 -11.31 -0.39
C GLN A 142 15.58 -12.18 0.17
N GLY A 143 15.86 -12.09 1.46
CA GLY A 143 17.00 -12.75 2.09
C GLY A 143 16.61 -13.96 2.96
N ALA A 144 17.62 -14.57 3.55
CA ALA A 144 17.46 -15.74 4.44
C ALA A 144 16.63 -15.48 5.72
N ARG A 145 16.33 -14.20 6.02
CA ARG A 145 15.52 -13.80 7.19
C ARG A 145 14.06 -13.50 6.85
N CYS A 146 13.60 -13.89 5.67
CA CYS A 146 12.24 -13.60 5.20
C CYS A 146 11.16 -14.14 6.14
N GLU A 147 11.21 -15.41 6.51
CA GLU A 147 10.23 -16.04 7.40
C GLU A 147 10.25 -15.40 8.81
N GLU A 148 11.43 -15.09 9.33
CA GLU A 148 11.59 -14.37 10.61
C GLU A 148 10.94 -12.98 10.53
N PHE A 149 11.19 -12.24 9.45
CA PHE A 149 10.58 -10.93 9.23
C PHE A 149 9.06 -11.02 9.12
N LEU A 150 8.53 -11.93 8.29
CA LEU A 150 7.09 -12.11 8.11
C LEU A 150 6.37 -12.54 9.39
N THR A 151 7.06 -13.25 10.29
CA THR A 151 6.56 -13.59 11.62
C THR A 151 6.54 -12.36 12.55
N GLU A 152 7.63 -11.59 12.57
CA GLU A 152 7.88 -10.50 13.50
C GLU A 152 7.34 -9.13 13.06
N MET A 153 6.92 -8.97 11.81
CA MET A 153 6.43 -7.69 11.28
C MET A 153 5.13 -7.19 11.92
N TYR A 154 4.38 -8.10 12.56
CA TYR A 154 3.11 -7.76 13.22
C TYR A 154 3.35 -7.07 14.55
N GLY A 155 2.41 -6.20 14.90
CA GLY A 155 2.42 -5.48 16.18
C GLY A 155 2.45 -3.96 16.00
N ASN A 156 2.12 -3.27 17.08
CA ASN A 156 2.00 -1.81 17.10
C ASN A 156 3.13 -1.13 17.84
N ASP A 157 3.98 -1.88 18.54
CA ASP A 157 5.06 -1.33 19.34
C ASP A 157 6.44 -1.79 18.84
N PRO A 158 7.42 -0.89 18.88
CA PRO A 158 7.30 0.53 19.16
C PRO A 158 6.53 1.26 18.04
N HIS A 159 5.80 2.31 18.41
CA HIS A 159 4.97 3.09 17.48
C HIS A 159 5.58 4.46 17.12
N VAL A 160 6.88 4.59 17.30
CA VAL A 160 7.66 5.79 16.96
C VAL A 160 9.05 5.36 16.49
N TRP A 161 9.56 6.06 15.49
CA TRP A 161 10.92 5.89 14.99
C TRP A 161 11.96 6.41 15.99
N ASP A 162 13.02 5.63 16.11
CA ASP A 162 14.26 6.03 16.78
C ASP A 162 15.43 5.40 16.00
N ASP A 163 16.49 6.16 15.75
CA ASP A 163 17.64 5.68 14.98
C ASP A 163 18.40 4.54 15.66
N SER A 164 18.23 4.36 16.97
CA SER A 164 18.80 3.24 17.74
C SER A 164 18.05 1.92 17.54
N LEU A 165 16.87 1.91 16.90
CA LEU A 165 16.13 0.68 16.59
C LEU A 165 16.98 -0.22 15.70
N SER A 166 16.94 -1.52 15.97
CA SER A 166 17.69 -2.55 15.25
C SER A 166 16.88 -3.84 15.05
N GLY A 167 17.37 -4.72 14.18
CA GLY A 167 16.78 -6.03 13.94
C GLY A 167 15.31 -5.97 13.49
N MET A 168 14.52 -6.97 13.83
CA MET A 168 13.11 -7.09 13.43
C MET A 168 12.23 -5.97 13.99
N THR A 169 12.55 -5.43 15.15
CA THR A 169 11.84 -4.28 15.70
C THR A 169 11.96 -3.04 14.82
N ARG A 170 13.15 -2.77 14.26
CA ARG A 170 13.38 -1.70 13.29
C ARG A 170 12.58 -1.92 12.01
N LEU A 171 12.64 -3.12 11.44
CA LEU A 171 11.91 -3.47 10.22
C LEU A 171 10.39 -3.36 10.42
N ARG A 172 9.86 -3.79 11.58
CA ARG A 172 8.43 -3.64 11.93
C ARG A 172 7.99 -2.18 11.92
N VAL A 173 8.79 -1.28 12.51
CA VAL A 173 8.44 0.15 12.53
C VAL A 173 8.44 0.75 11.14
N ILE A 174 9.44 0.41 10.30
CA ILE A 174 9.47 0.83 8.90
C ILE A 174 8.22 0.34 8.16
N THR A 175 7.93 -0.95 8.25
CA THR A 175 6.73 -1.57 7.65
C THR A 175 5.45 -0.86 8.10
N ASN A 176 5.31 -0.57 9.40
CA ASN A 176 4.15 0.12 9.94
C ASN A 176 3.98 1.53 9.36
N TYR A 177 5.05 2.28 9.15
CA TYR A 177 4.96 3.58 8.50
C TYR A 177 4.53 3.45 7.03
N LEU A 178 5.18 2.58 6.29
CA LEU A 178 5.00 2.51 4.85
C LEU A 178 3.70 1.82 4.43
N THR A 179 3.16 0.92 5.30
CA THR A 179 2.00 0.10 4.92
C THR A 179 0.75 0.26 5.81
N ARG A 180 0.84 0.95 6.96
CA ARG A 180 -0.28 1.02 7.92
C ARG A 180 -0.58 2.41 8.47
N MET A 181 0.28 3.39 8.21
CA MET A 181 0.14 4.74 8.77
C MET A 181 -1.07 5.47 8.18
N ARG A 182 -1.82 6.15 9.04
CA ARG A 182 -2.86 7.13 8.69
C ARG A 182 -2.58 8.43 9.43
N TYR A 183 -2.73 8.39 10.73
CA TYR A 183 -2.48 9.49 11.64
C TYR A 183 -1.18 9.31 12.40
N CYS A 184 -0.51 10.40 12.63
CA CYS A 184 0.67 10.43 13.50
C CYS A 184 0.81 11.80 14.17
N THR A 185 1.69 11.88 15.17
CA THR A 185 2.11 13.16 15.72
C THR A 185 3.16 13.81 14.82
N ARG A 186 3.46 15.09 15.03
CA ARG A 186 4.54 15.80 14.30
C ARG A 186 5.91 15.11 14.43
N LYS A 187 6.15 14.38 15.51
CA LYS A 187 7.38 13.61 15.75
C LYS A 187 7.30 12.16 15.22
N GLY A 188 6.31 11.85 14.42
CA GLY A 188 6.15 10.53 13.81
C GLY A 188 5.53 9.45 14.71
N LYS A 189 5.10 9.75 15.95
CA LYS A 189 4.44 8.74 16.77
C LYS A 189 3.12 8.32 16.14
N LEU A 190 2.99 7.03 15.80
CA LEU A 190 1.85 6.46 15.08
C LEU A 190 0.59 6.38 15.96
N ASP A 191 -0.55 6.59 15.33
CA ASP A 191 -1.86 6.27 15.86
C ASP A 191 -2.46 5.11 15.06
N PHE A 192 -2.64 3.97 15.71
CA PHE A 192 -3.25 2.77 15.12
C PHE A 192 -4.74 2.60 15.44
N VAL A 193 -5.31 3.50 16.21
CA VAL A 193 -6.70 3.44 16.67
C VAL A 193 -7.63 4.15 15.69
N SER A 194 -7.25 5.35 15.24
CA SER A 194 -8.03 6.15 14.30
C SER A 194 -7.96 5.57 12.88
N LYS A 195 -9.11 5.23 12.31
CA LYS A 195 -9.23 4.66 10.95
C LYS A 195 -10.16 5.45 10.04
N GLY A 196 -11.05 6.26 10.63
CA GLY A 196 -12.00 7.11 9.91
C GLY A 196 -11.33 8.35 9.31
N PRO A 197 -12.13 9.25 8.70
CA PRO A 197 -11.62 10.48 8.09
C PRO A 197 -11.25 11.55 9.14
N GLN A 198 -11.56 11.33 10.41
CA GLN A 198 -11.18 12.17 11.54
C GLN A 198 -10.47 11.33 12.62
N PRO A 199 -9.45 11.90 13.30
CA PRO A 199 -8.79 11.20 14.38
C PRO A 199 -9.70 11.07 15.60
N ILE A 200 -9.53 9.96 16.33
CA ILE A 200 -10.19 9.77 17.61
C ILE A 200 -9.49 10.67 18.65
N PRO A 201 -10.23 11.45 19.44
CA PRO A 201 -9.62 12.25 20.52
C PRO A 201 -8.76 11.38 21.44
N ASP A 202 -7.58 11.91 21.82
CA ASP A 202 -6.62 11.23 22.71
C ASP A 202 -6.14 9.84 22.28
N ALA A 203 -6.31 9.46 21.01
CA ALA A 203 -5.81 8.19 20.45
C ALA A 203 -4.32 7.96 20.76
N VAL A 204 -3.53 9.04 20.85
CA VAL A 204 -2.17 9.05 21.38
C VAL A 204 -2.14 9.94 22.61
N ALA A 205 -2.13 9.35 23.80
CA ALA A 205 -2.29 10.03 25.08
C ALA A 205 -1.53 11.38 25.18
N GLY A 206 -2.26 12.46 25.42
CA GLY A 206 -1.71 13.80 25.57
C GLY A 206 -1.02 14.38 24.33
N LYS A 207 -1.21 13.82 23.14
CA LYS A 207 -0.58 14.27 21.89
C LYS A 207 -1.62 14.56 20.82
N LYS A 208 -1.44 15.65 20.09
CA LYS A 208 -2.22 15.97 18.91
C LYS A 208 -1.72 15.10 17.74
N VAL A 209 -2.63 14.32 17.16
CA VAL A 209 -2.42 13.57 15.93
C VAL A 209 -3.11 14.28 14.76
N ALA A 210 -2.60 14.06 13.56
CA ALA A 210 -3.17 14.56 12.32
C ALA A 210 -2.84 13.59 11.19
N PRO A 211 -3.55 13.66 10.05
CA PRO A 211 -3.14 12.94 8.85
C PRO A 211 -1.66 13.20 8.54
N TRP A 212 -0.92 12.17 8.18
CA TRP A 212 0.54 12.30 8.00
C TRP A 212 0.90 13.43 7.01
N PHE A 213 0.10 13.61 5.96
CA PHE A 213 0.31 14.61 4.90
C PHE A 213 -0.04 16.05 5.32
N SER A 214 -0.85 16.26 6.36
CA SER A 214 -1.28 17.59 6.82
C SER A 214 -0.26 18.30 7.73
N HIS A 215 0.81 17.61 8.15
CA HIS A 215 1.87 18.22 8.96
C HIS A 215 2.68 19.26 8.16
N LYS A 216 2.53 20.55 8.51
CA LYS A 216 3.14 21.68 7.79
C LYS A 216 4.66 21.62 7.68
N ARG A 217 5.33 20.94 8.62
CA ARG A 217 6.81 20.84 8.70
C ARG A 217 7.30 19.42 8.39
N ARG A 218 6.54 18.62 7.66
CA ARG A 218 7.02 17.32 7.20
C ARG A 218 8.18 17.51 6.22
N LEU A 219 9.18 16.65 6.28
CA LEU A 219 10.38 16.76 5.45
C LEU A 219 10.09 16.54 3.95
N THR A 220 8.99 15.89 3.63
CA THR A 220 8.50 15.70 2.26
C THR A 220 7.57 16.81 1.77
N LYS A 221 7.50 17.97 2.47
CA LYS A 221 6.62 19.06 2.03
C LYS A 221 7.02 19.58 0.65
N GLY A 222 6.04 19.65 -0.25
CA GLY A 222 6.26 20.05 -1.65
C GLY A 222 6.63 18.90 -2.59
N GLN A 223 6.96 17.71 -2.08
CA GLN A 223 7.15 16.51 -2.89
C GLN A 223 5.80 15.89 -3.27
N THR A 224 5.70 15.37 -4.49
CA THR A 224 4.51 14.61 -4.91
C THR A 224 4.60 13.18 -4.37
N ILE A 225 3.61 12.80 -3.55
CA ILE A 225 3.52 11.47 -2.95
C ILE A 225 2.18 10.86 -3.30
N ILE A 226 2.19 9.67 -3.89
CA ILE A 226 0.99 8.90 -4.22
C ILE A 226 0.89 7.75 -3.23
N PHE A 227 -0.31 7.49 -2.71
CA PHE A 227 -0.55 6.47 -1.70
C PHE A 227 -1.96 5.88 -1.76
N GLY A 228 -2.15 4.71 -1.15
CA GLY A 228 -3.40 3.98 -0.97
C GLY A 228 -3.85 3.87 0.48
N HIS A 229 -4.22 2.66 0.91
CA HIS A 229 -4.44 2.21 2.28
C HIS A 229 -5.60 2.87 3.03
N TRP A 230 -6.01 4.05 2.70
CA TRP A 230 -6.92 4.86 3.53
C TRP A 230 -8.25 5.11 2.83
N ALA A 231 -9.05 4.03 2.66
CA ALA A 231 -10.34 4.04 1.97
C ALA A 231 -11.30 5.13 2.47
N SER A 232 -11.32 5.41 3.78
CA SER A 232 -12.24 6.41 4.34
C SER A 232 -11.91 7.87 4.00
N LEU A 233 -10.79 8.14 3.33
CA LEU A 233 -10.51 9.45 2.72
C LEU A 233 -11.20 9.61 1.36
N GLU A 234 -11.60 8.52 0.73
CA GLU A 234 -12.14 8.53 -0.65
C GLU A 234 -11.25 9.31 -1.62
N GLY A 235 -9.93 9.19 -1.40
CA GLY A 235 -8.91 9.90 -2.18
C GLY A 235 -8.81 11.41 -1.91
N MET A 236 -9.55 11.95 -0.96
CA MET A 236 -9.54 13.37 -0.62
C MET A 236 -8.43 13.70 0.38
N THR A 237 -7.58 14.64 0.01
CA THR A 237 -6.53 15.20 0.86
C THR A 237 -6.57 16.71 0.81
N ASP A 238 -6.09 17.37 1.86
CA ASP A 238 -5.96 18.83 1.92
C ASP A 238 -4.62 19.35 1.36
N ASP A 239 -3.79 18.45 0.81
CA ASP A 239 -2.53 18.77 0.15
C ASP A 239 -2.50 18.23 -1.28
N PRO A 240 -2.45 19.09 -2.32
CA PRO A 240 -2.48 18.67 -3.71
C PRO A 240 -1.26 17.82 -4.14
N LYS A 241 -0.21 17.78 -3.31
CA LYS A 241 0.97 16.94 -3.51
C LYS A 241 0.90 15.59 -2.79
N ALA A 242 -0.11 15.36 -1.96
CA ALA A 242 -0.40 14.07 -1.34
C ALA A 242 -1.63 13.46 -2.03
N ILE A 243 -1.41 12.54 -2.95
CA ILE A 243 -2.45 12.00 -3.83
C ILE A 243 -2.89 10.64 -3.28
N GLY A 244 -4.02 10.62 -2.56
CA GLY A 244 -4.66 9.40 -2.09
C GLY A 244 -5.43 8.73 -3.23
N LEU A 245 -5.28 7.40 -3.40
CA LEU A 245 -5.93 6.64 -4.47
C LEU A 245 -6.80 5.48 -3.96
N ASP A 246 -6.71 5.11 -2.69
CA ASP A 246 -7.67 4.16 -2.12
C ASP A 246 -9.02 4.85 -1.99
N THR A 247 -9.91 4.55 -2.92
CA THR A 247 -11.27 5.08 -2.99
C THR A 247 -12.31 4.05 -2.60
N GLY A 248 -11.89 2.93 -1.99
CA GLY A 248 -12.74 1.98 -1.28
C GLY A 248 -13.58 1.08 -2.17
N CYS A 249 -13.05 0.59 -3.29
CA CYS A 249 -13.78 -0.28 -4.23
C CYS A 249 -14.39 -1.49 -3.52
N VAL A 250 -13.61 -2.25 -2.79
CA VAL A 250 -14.07 -3.45 -2.08
C VAL A 250 -15.19 -3.16 -1.06
N TRP A 251 -15.29 -1.91 -0.59
CA TRP A 251 -16.34 -1.45 0.32
C TRP A 251 -17.60 -0.94 -0.38
N GLY A 252 -17.64 -0.99 -1.73
CA GLY A 252 -18.76 -0.55 -2.53
C GLY A 252 -18.72 0.92 -2.94
N ASN A 253 -17.54 1.55 -2.90
CA ASN A 253 -17.34 2.90 -3.41
C ASN A 253 -16.76 2.84 -4.84
N ALA A 254 -15.51 3.25 -5.06
CA ALA A 254 -14.93 3.32 -6.39
C ALA A 254 -13.51 2.76 -6.46
N LEU A 255 -13.09 2.28 -7.64
CA LEU A 255 -11.69 2.11 -8.00
C LEU A 255 -11.23 3.33 -8.82
N THR A 256 -10.03 3.82 -8.56
CA THR A 256 -9.52 5.04 -9.20
C THR A 256 -8.20 4.77 -9.89
N PHE A 257 -8.12 5.18 -11.17
CA PHE A 257 -6.88 5.43 -11.90
C PHE A 257 -6.53 6.91 -11.84
N TYR A 258 -5.24 7.19 -11.70
CA TYR A 258 -4.67 8.54 -11.78
C TYR A 258 -3.63 8.59 -12.91
N GLU A 259 -3.84 9.47 -13.88
CA GLU A 259 -2.91 9.68 -14.99
C GLU A 259 -1.85 10.71 -14.57
N LEU A 260 -0.59 10.29 -14.49
CA LEU A 260 0.50 11.13 -13.94
C LEU A 260 0.72 12.40 -14.72
N GLU A 261 0.67 12.32 -16.06
CA GLU A 261 1.01 13.41 -16.96
C GLU A 261 -0.02 14.55 -16.91
N THR A 262 -1.28 14.21 -16.65
CA THR A 262 -2.40 15.17 -16.69
C THR A 262 -3.01 15.49 -15.33
N GLY A 263 -2.76 14.65 -14.34
CA GLY A 263 -3.40 14.72 -13.02
C GLY A 263 -4.87 14.31 -13.04
N ARG A 264 -5.35 13.68 -14.11
CA ARG A 264 -6.74 13.26 -14.27
C ARG A 264 -7.03 12.02 -13.45
N ARG A 265 -8.15 12.02 -12.71
CA ARG A 265 -8.71 10.84 -12.06
C ARG A 265 -9.77 10.22 -12.95
N ILE A 266 -9.71 8.91 -13.13
CA ILE A 266 -10.70 8.10 -13.86
C ILE A 266 -11.21 7.07 -12.87
N THR A 267 -12.51 7.05 -12.60
CA THR A 267 -13.13 6.21 -11.57
C THR A 267 -14.12 5.22 -12.17
N CYS A 268 -14.23 4.07 -11.54
CA CYS A 268 -15.28 3.08 -11.75
C CYS A 268 -16.00 2.84 -10.42
N GLU A 269 -17.32 3.00 -10.38
CA GLU A 269 -18.11 2.62 -9.20
C GLU A 269 -18.08 1.12 -9.01
N CYS A 270 -17.94 0.66 -7.78
CA CYS A 270 -17.81 -0.74 -7.43
C CYS A 270 -19.05 -1.23 -6.67
N ALA A 271 -19.45 -2.46 -6.93
CA ALA A 271 -20.42 -3.14 -6.08
C ALA A 271 -19.79 -3.53 -4.74
N LYS A 272 -20.57 -3.52 -3.67
CA LYS A 272 -20.07 -3.98 -2.37
C LYS A 272 -19.80 -5.48 -2.42
N SER A 273 -18.60 -5.89 -2.05
CA SER A 273 -18.25 -7.32 -1.97
C SER A 273 -19.07 -8.04 -0.91
N VAL A 274 -19.54 -9.24 -1.25
CA VAL A 274 -20.45 -10.03 -0.40
C VAL A 274 -19.72 -10.66 0.79
N HIS A 275 -18.38 -10.67 0.78
CA HIS A 275 -17.54 -11.37 1.77
C HIS A 275 -17.01 -10.48 2.91
N ILE A 276 -17.54 -9.27 3.09
CA ILE A 276 -17.09 -8.33 4.12
C ILE A 276 -18.05 -8.30 5.31
#